data_1c567ba1a53aab4bad92bfb7cf53fdc2
#
_entry.id   1c567ba1a53aab4bad92bfb7cf53fdc2
#
_cell.length_a   1.000
_cell.length_b   1.000
_cell.length_c   1.000
_cell.angle_alpha   90.00
_cell.angle_beta   90.00
_cell.angle_gamma   90.00
#
_symmetry.space_group_name_H-M   'P 1'
#
loop_
_entity.id
_entity.type
_entity.pdbx_description
1 polymer ?
#
loop_
_entity_poly.entity_id
_entity_poly.type
_entity_poly.pdbx_seq_one_letter_code
_entity_poly.pdbx_strand_id
1 'polypeptide(L)'
;MGLRTTVLLLLMLLGGAVTNASDKPQLGQIHLVSEDWLDYTNADGTGLAWDVLRQVFEPAGVKVSIQSAPYSRAIGLVKRGEADAWVGSYKQESDDNLYPRWHFDVDHIYALGLTSKPVPTPANIGDYRLAWVRGYDYGSYLPNVHEFREIQRREGILPMLEHNRVDFYVDSLTEVEYVQAQAPKPDSFRRTHVAELPLYLAFAHNEQGKALSALFDQRMQQLVRSGELEAVFKKWKQPYPFTADSQPR
;
A
#
# COMPACT_ATOMS: atom_id res chain seq x y z
N MET A 1 73.51 50.29 28.60
CA MET A 1 72.15 50.57 29.01
C MET A 1 71.21 50.03 27.88
N GLY A 2 70.69 48.84 28.00
CA GLY A 2 69.91 48.18 26.97
C GLY A 2 68.47 47.96 27.44
N LEU A 3 67.57 48.51 26.65
CA LEU A 3 66.13 48.47 26.90
C LEU A 3 65.60 47.15 26.26
N ARG A 4 65.08 46.20 27.10
CA ARG A 4 64.46 44.96 26.66
C ARG A 4 62.95 45.20 26.51
N THR A 5 62.52 45.17 25.24
CA THR A 5 61.09 45.26 24.89
C THR A 5 60.49 43.85 24.92
N THR A 6 59.56 43.61 25.85
CA THR A 6 58.82 42.37 25.96
C THR A 6 57.59 42.47 25.09
N VAL A 7 57.49 41.65 24.01
CA VAL A 7 56.33 41.54 23.16
C VAL A 7 55.40 40.46 23.77
N LEU A 8 54.21 40.87 24.20
CA LEU A 8 53.18 40.01 24.71
C LEU A 8 52.34 39.48 23.49
N LEU A 9 52.46 38.20 23.22
CA LEU A 9 51.69 37.53 22.13
C LEU A 9 50.32 37.11 22.72
N LEU A 10 49.26 37.82 22.31
CA LEU A 10 47.87 37.51 22.70
C LEU A 10 47.33 36.44 21.75
N LEU A 11 47.26 35.14 22.19
CA LEU A 11 46.57 34.09 21.45
C LEU A 11 45.08 34.22 21.62
N MET A 12 44.36 34.68 20.60
CA MET A 12 42.90 34.56 20.52
C MET A 12 42.55 33.13 20.13
N LEU A 13 42.05 32.33 21.07
CA LEU A 13 41.35 31.07 20.83
C LEU A 13 39.96 31.40 20.26
N LEU A 14 39.84 31.30 18.91
CA LEU A 14 38.56 31.24 18.23
C LEU A 14 37.97 29.80 18.49
N GLY A 15 37.15 29.69 19.52
CA GLY A 15 36.31 28.53 19.73
C GLY A 15 35.24 28.47 18.65
N GLY A 16 35.52 27.73 17.57
CA GLY A 16 34.50 27.39 16.57
C GLY A 16 33.42 26.52 17.22
N ALA A 17 32.23 27.06 17.42
CA ALA A 17 31.04 26.26 17.75
C ALA A 17 30.76 25.33 16.56
N VAL A 18 31.08 24.05 16.73
CA VAL A 18 30.61 23.00 15.82
C VAL A 18 29.12 22.87 16.07
N THR A 19 28.30 23.56 15.27
CA THR A 19 26.88 23.28 15.18
C THR A 19 26.74 21.89 14.56
N ASN A 20 26.45 20.87 15.39
CA ASN A 20 25.91 19.62 14.91
C ASN A 20 24.54 19.93 14.31
N ALA A 21 24.51 20.24 13.02
CA ALA A 21 23.32 20.15 12.22
C ALA A 21 22.91 18.67 12.30
N SER A 22 21.86 18.39 13.01
CA SER A 22 21.19 17.08 12.97
C SER A 22 20.85 16.84 11.51
N ASP A 23 21.57 15.94 10.86
CA ASP A 23 21.30 15.50 9.48
C ASP A 23 19.92 14.81 9.49
N LYS A 24 18.86 15.63 9.41
CA LYS A 24 17.53 15.08 9.07
C LYS A 24 17.67 14.57 7.63
N PRO A 25 17.27 13.32 7.36
CA PRO A 25 17.29 12.80 6.01
C PRO A 25 16.56 13.79 5.10
N GLN A 26 17.23 14.26 4.06
CA GLN A 26 16.63 15.16 3.09
C GLN A 26 15.70 14.32 2.22
N LEU A 27 14.39 14.34 2.55
CA LEU A 27 13.37 13.60 1.83
C LEU A 27 13.10 14.26 0.47
N GLY A 28 13.98 14.07 -0.50
CA GLY A 28 13.83 14.63 -1.86
C GLY A 28 12.99 13.75 -2.78
N GLN A 29 12.91 12.46 -2.52
CA GLN A 29 12.22 11.48 -3.35
C GLN A 29 11.72 10.30 -2.52
N ILE A 30 10.62 9.68 -3.00
CA ILE A 30 10.16 8.36 -2.57
C ILE A 30 10.07 7.44 -3.79
N HIS A 31 10.63 6.23 -3.69
CA HIS A 31 10.50 5.17 -4.69
C HIS A 31 9.45 4.16 -4.24
N LEU A 32 8.29 4.17 -4.90
CA LEU A 32 7.14 3.30 -4.65
C LEU A 32 7.10 2.17 -5.66
N VAL A 33 6.81 0.97 -5.19
CA VAL A 33 6.64 -0.22 -6.03
C VAL A 33 5.24 -0.79 -5.83
N SER A 34 4.58 -1.21 -6.90
CA SER A 34 3.26 -1.85 -6.85
C SER A 34 3.13 -2.91 -7.94
N GLU A 35 2.19 -3.81 -7.80
CA GLU A 35 1.64 -4.58 -8.92
C GLU A 35 0.84 -3.63 -9.82
N ASP A 36 0.66 -4.00 -11.09
CA ASP A 36 -0.16 -3.27 -12.06
C ASP A 36 -1.62 -3.66 -11.87
N TRP A 37 -2.37 -2.85 -11.11
CA TRP A 37 -3.82 -2.99 -10.92
C TRP A 37 -4.56 -1.93 -11.73
N LEU A 38 -5.48 -2.38 -12.57
CA LEU A 38 -6.24 -1.54 -13.50
C LEU A 38 -6.94 -0.38 -12.77
N ASP A 39 -6.77 0.85 -13.29
CA ASP A 39 -7.32 2.10 -12.76
C ASP A 39 -6.87 2.46 -11.33
N TYR A 40 -5.98 1.64 -10.74
CA TYR A 40 -5.50 1.81 -9.38
C TYR A 40 -4.01 2.15 -9.30
N THR A 41 -3.16 1.28 -9.84
CA THR A 41 -1.71 1.44 -9.90
C THR A 41 -1.17 1.08 -11.27
N ASN A 42 -1.76 1.62 -12.34
CA ASN A 42 -1.34 1.35 -13.71
C ASN A 42 0.17 1.56 -13.89
N ALA A 43 0.81 0.72 -14.69
CA ALA A 43 2.25 0.75 -14.95
C ALA A 43 2.72 2.08 -15.61
N ASP A 44 1.81 2.82 -16.27
CA ASP A 44 2.06 4.14 -16.85
C ASP A 44 2.05 5.28 -15.82
N GLY A 45 1.75 4.97 -14.56
CA GLY A 45 1.69 5.92 -13.46
C GLY A 45 0.35 6.64 -13.29
N THR A 46 -0.69 6.22 -14.01
CA THR A 46 -2.06 6.66 -13.77
C THR A 46 -2.74 5.73 -12.75
N GLY A 47 -3.79 6.18 -12.08
CA GLY A 47 -4.57 5.36 -11.14
C GLY A 47 -4.86 6.06 -9.83
N LEU A 48 -5.89 5.58 -9.14
CA LEU A 48 -6.37 6.15 -7.88
C LEU A 48 -5.25 6.23 -6.83
N ALA A 49 -4.59 5.11 -6.57
CA ALA A 49 -3.54 5.05 -5.54
C ALA A 49 -2.38 5.99 -5.87
N TRP A 50 -1.95 6.05 -7.13
CA TRP A 50 -0.88 6.98 -7.53
C TRP A 50 -1.27 8.44 -7.34
N ASP A 51 -2.52 8.81 -7.66
CA ASP A 51 -3.01 10.18 -7.46
C ASP A 51 -3.10 10.53 -5.98
N VAL A 52 -3.58 9.62 -5.11
CA VAL A 52 -3.59 9.82 -3.65
C VAL A 52 -2.17 10.01 -3.12
N LEU A 53 -1.24 9.14 -3.51
CA LEU A 53 0.13 9.16 -2.99
C LEU A 53 0.91 10.40 -3.47
N ARG A 54 0.66 10.88 -4.70
CA ARG A 54 1.19 12.18 -5.14
C ARG A 54 0.65 13.34 -4.30
N GLN A 55 -0.65 13.36 -3.99
CA GLN A 55 -1.24 14.37 -3.10
C GLN A 55 -0.60 14.36 -1.70
N VAL A 56 -0.18 13.20 -1.24
CA VAL A 56 0.51 13.07 0.06
C VAL A 56 1.93 13.65 -0.02
N PHE A 57 2.73 13.22 -0.99
CA PHE A 57 4.17 13.44 -0.98
C PHE A 57 4.63 14.70 -1.74
N GLU A 58 4.06 14.99 -2.91
CA GLU A 58 4.56 16.06 -3.77
C GLU A 58 4.40 17.46 -3.16
N PRO A 59 3.26 17.81 -2.52
CA PRO A 59 3.14 19.10 -1.86
C PRO A 59 4.08 19.29 -0.65
N ALA A 60 4.62 18.19 -0.12
CA ALA A 60 5.67 18.20 0.91
C ALA A 60 7.10 18.28 0.33
N GLY A 61 7.24 18.45 -0.98
CA GLY A 61 8.54 18.53 -1.67
C GLY A 61 9.20 17.18 -1.94
N VAL A 62 8.48 16.05 -1.78
CA VAL A 62 9.00 14.71 -2.02
C VAL A 62 8.51 14.21 -3.38
N LYS A 63 9.42 14.05 -4.34
CA LYS A 63 9.10 13.56 -5.69
C LYS A 63 8.70 12.09 -5.64
N VAL A 64 7.55 11.74 -6.21
CA VAL A 64 7.10 10.35 -6.33
C VAL A 64 7.71 9.70 -7.58
N SER A 65 8.43 8.62 -7.38
CA SER A 65 8.95 7.72 -8.41
C SER A 65 8.25 6.37 -8.26
N ILE A 66 7.81 5.78 -9.35
CA ILE A 66 7.04 4.54 -9.36
C ILE A 66 7.71 3.44 -10.17
N GLN A 67 7.49 2.20 -9.74
CA GLN A 67 7.90 1.01 -10.47
C GLN A 67 6.79 -0.03 -10.41
N SER A 68 6.47 -0.65 -11.55
CA SER A 68 5.58 -1.80 -11.59
C SER A 68 6.37 -3.10 -11.47
N ALA A 69 5.90 -4.01 -10.62
CA ALA A 69 6.46 -5.36 -10.44
C ALA A 69 5.38 -6.28 -9.85
N PRO A 70 5.42 -7.59 -10.10
CA PRO A 70 4.53 -8.54 -9.43
C PRO A 70 4.58 -8.37 -7.89
N TYR A 71 3.45 -8.52 -7.20
CA TYR A 71 3.30 -8.17 -5.78
C TYR A 71 4.39 -8.75 -4.88
N SER A 72 4.65 -10.05 -4.96
CA SER A 72 5.72 -10.70 -4.18
C SER A 72 7.13 -10.16 -4.48
N ARG A 73 7.37 -9.67 -5.72
CA ARG A 73 8.61 -9.01 -6.08
C ARG A 73 8.69 -7.60 -5.49
N ALA A 74 7.58 -6.85 -5.47
CA ALA A 74 7.51 -5.53 -4.84
C ALA A 74 7.91 -5.61 -3.35
N ILE A 75 7.33 -6.56 -2.62
CA ILE A 75 7.73 -6.86 -1.22
C ILE A 75 9.24 -7.12 -1.13
N GLY A 76 9.78 -7.97 -2.01
CA GLY A 76 11.21 -8.30 -2.01
C GLY A 76 12.12 -7.11 -2.27
N LEU A 77 11.74 -6.17 -3.15
CA LEU A 77 12.49 -4.96 -3.44
C LEU A 77 12.58 -4.05 -2.20
N VAL A 78 11.47 -3.86 -1.50
CA VAL A 78 11.46 -3.04 -0.26
C VAL A 78 12.23 -3.69 0.87
N LYS A 79 12.11 -5.01 1.06
CA LYS A 79 12.90 -5.74 2.08
C LYS A 79 14.41 -5.63 1.88
N ARG A 80 14.87 -5.54 0.64
CA ARG A 80 16.30 -5.34 0.31
C ARG A 80 16.74 -3.88 0.29
N GLY A 81 15.82 -2.92 0.52
CA GLY A 81 16.11 -1.49 0.45
C GLY A 81 16.31 -0.94 -0.98
N GLU A 82 15.85 -1.68 -1.99
CA GLU A 82 15.88 -1.27 -3.40
C GLU A 82 14.70 -0.33 -3.77
N ALA A 83 13.68 -0.29 -2.91
CA ALA A 83 12.56 0.66 -2.96
C ALA A 83 12.21 1.09 -1.53
N ASP A 84 11.55 2.25 -1.40
CA ASP A 84 11.22 2.83 -0.10
C ASP A 84 9.94 2.24 0.51
N ALA A 85 8.94 1.92 -0.33
CA ALA A 85 7.71 1.28 0.12
C ALA A 85 7.01 0.54 -1.04
N TRP A 86 6.24 -0.50 -0.69
CA TRP A 86 5.27 -1.06 -1.64
C TRP A 86 3.85 -0.62 -1.29
N VAL A 87 3.01 -0.57 -2.32
CA VAL A 87 1.63 -0.09 -2.27
C VAL A 87 0.67 -1.26 -2.16
N GLY A 88 -0.41 -1.10 -1.41
CA GLY A 88 -1.50 -2.07 -1.32
C GLY A 88 -1.26 -3.17 -0.30
N SER A 89 -0.40 -2.95 0.69
CA SER A 89 -0.22 -3.88 1.80
C SER A 89 -1.39 -3.82 2.79
N TYR A 90 -1.72 -4.94 3.37
CA TYR A 90 -2.53 -4.97 4.58
C TYR A 90 -1.66 -4.76 5.81
N LYS A 91 -2.25 -4.31 6.91
CA LYS A 91 -1.49 -4.02 8.14
C LYS A 91 -0.87 -5.30 8.69
N GLN A 92 0.41 -5.23 9.03
CA GLN A 92 1.19 -6.34 9.59
C GLN A 92 1.36 -7.55 8.64
N GLU A 93 1.24 -7.35 7.34
CA GLU A 93 1.54 -8.38 6.34
C GLU A 93 3.01 -8.84 6.40
N SER A 94 3.90 -8.01 6.88
CA SER A 94 5.33 -8.32 7.06
C SER A 94 5.86 -7.69 8.34
N ASP A 95 6.45 -8.50 9.22
CA ASP A 95 7.10 -8.05 10.47
C ASP A 95 8.38 -7.25 10.23
N ASP A 96 8.99 -7.39 9.04
CA ASP A 96 10.26 -6.74 8.70
C ASP A 96 10.08 -5.31 8.17
N ASN A 97 8.84 -4.80 8.09
CA ASN A 97 8.53 -3.52 7.49
C ASN A 97 7.83 -2.57 8.46
N LEU A 98 7.87 -1.28 8.13
CA LEU A 98 7.21 -0.24 8.92
C LEU A 98 5.85 0.08 8.32
N TYR A 99 4.84 0.13 9.16
CA TYR A 99 3.49 0.53 8.76
C TYR A 99 3.13 1.89 9.37
N PRO A 100 2.59 2.81 8.56
CA PRO A 100 2.06 4.06 9.08
C PRO A 100 0.79 3.79 9.89
N ARG A 101 0.32 4.78 10.63
CA ARG A 101 -0.94 4.69 11.38
C ARG A 101 -2.16 4.90 10.48
N TRP A 102 -1.99 5.68 9.40
CA TRP A 102 -3.05 5.93 8.43
C TRP A 102 -2.97 4.91 7.28
N HIS A 103 -4.10 4.33 6.93
CA HIS A 103 -4.29 3.71 5.61
C HIS A 103 -4.55 4.80 4.58
N PHE A 104 -4.35 4.53 3.28
CA PHE A 104 -4.63 5.50 2.22
C PHE A 104 -5.91 5.18 1.46
N ASP A 105 -6.42 3.94 1.59
CA ASP A 105 -7.65 3.45 0.99
C ASP A 105 -8.18 2.23 1.75
N VAL A 106 -9.32 1.69 1.32
CA VAL A 106 -9.92 0.44 1.82
C VAL A 106 -10.22 -0.46 0.63
N ASP A 107 -9.69 -1.68 0.67
CA ASP A 107 -9.97 -2.69 -0.34
C ASP A 107 -11.27 -3.43 -0.01
N HIS A 108 -12.20 -3.44 -0.97
CA HIS A 108 -13.46 -4.16 -0.88
C HIS A 108 -13.27 -5.55 -1.47
N ILE A 109 -13.21 -6.56 -0.62
CA ILE A 109 -12.93 -7.94 -0.99
C ILE A 109 -14.22 -8.66 -1.36
N TYR A 110 -14.19 -9.29 -2.53
CA TYR A 110 -15.30 -10.05 -3.09
C TYR A 110 -14.95 -11.50 -3.33
N ALA A 111 -15.94 -12.36 -3.15
CA ALA A 111 -15.89 -13.75 -3.57
C ALA A 111 -16.65 -13.92 -4.89
N LEU A 112 -15.99 -14.42 -5.92
CA LEU A 112 -16.57 -14.81 -7.21
C LEU A 112 -16.82 -16.32 -7.21
N GLY A 113 -18.06 -16.73 -7.43
CA GLY A 113 -18.41 -18.14 -7.56
C GLY A 113 -19.59 -18.37 -8.49
N LEU A 114 -19.86 -19.61 -8.83
CA LEU A 114 -21.01 -19.95 -9.66
C LEU A 114 -22.32 -19.57 -8.92
N THR A 115 -23.33 -19.09 -9.64
CA THR A 115 -24.67 -18.76 -9.07
C THR A 115 -25.36 -19.98 -8.46
N SER A 116 -24.98 -21.18 -8.86
CA SER A 116 -25.47 -22.46 -8.29
C SER A 116 -24.92 -22.77 -6.89
N LYS A 117 -23.83 -22.08 -6.47
CA LYS A 117 -23.27 -22.25 -5.14
C LYS A 117 -24.06 -21.44 -4.10
N PRO A 118 -24.07 -21.85 -2.82
CA PRO A 118 -24.58 -21.02 -1.74
C PRO A 118 -23.96 -19.61 -1.75
N VAL A 119 -24.68 -18.62 -1.21
CA VAL A 119 -24.13 -17.28 -1.06
C VAL A 119 -23.20 -17.27 0.15
N PRO A 120 -21.90 -16.97 -0.01
CA PRO A 120 -21.02 -16.86 1.14
C PRO A 120 -21.33 -15.58 1.93
N THR A 121 -20.98 -15.59 3.19
CA THR A 121 -21.05 -14.44 4.08
C THR A 121 -19.67 -14.13 4.65
N PRO A 122 -19.41 -12.92 5.20
CA PRO A 122 -18.18 -12.64 5.90
C PRO A 122 -17.83 -13.66 6.99
N ALA A 123 -18.84 -14.25 7.64
CA ALA A 123 -18.62 -15.19 8.74
C ALA A 123 -18.27 -16.62 8.29
N ASN A 124 -18.70 -17.04 7.09
CA ASN A 124 -18.55 -18.43 6.63
C ASN A 124 -17.73 -18.60 5.35
N ILE A 125 -17.12 -17.54 4.83
CA ILE A 125 -16.32 -17.62 3.60
C ILE A 125 -15.18 -18.63 3.72
N GLY A 126 -14.59 -18.76 4.89
CA GLY A 126 -13.50 -19.71 5.14
C GLY A 126 -13.93 -21.19 5.17
N ASP A 127 -15.21 -21.49 5.22
CA ASP A 127 -15.73 -22.87 5.17
C ASP A 127 -15.70 -23.46 3.74
N TYR A 128 -15.39 -22.61 2.74
CA TYR A 128 -15.35 -23.00 1.34
C TYR A 128 -13.91 -23.17 0.84
N ARG A 129 -13.75 -23.89 -0.27
CA ARG A 129 -12.47 -24.01 -0.98
C ARG A 129 -12.23 -22.72 -1.75
N LEU A 130 -11.22 -21.96 -1.34
CA LEU A 130 -10.92 -20.66 -1.87
C LEU A 130 -9.75 -20.70 -2.86
N ALA A 131 -9.65 -19.68 -3.71
CA ALA A 131 -8.46 -19.39 -4.49
C ALA A 131 -8.19 -17.90 -4.52
N TRP A 132 -6.90 -17.53 -4.55
CA TRP A 132 -6.45 -16.15 -4.73
C TRP A 132 -5.06 -16.10 -5.40
N VAL A 133 -4.61 -14.92 -5.77
CA VAL A 133 -3.28 -14.72 -6.34
C VAL A 133 -2.21 -14.95 -5.28
N ARG A 134 -1.13 -15.62 -5.67
CA ARG A 134 -0.01 -15.92 -4.78
C ARG A 134 0.56 -14.65 -4.13
N GLY A 135 0.70 -14.70 -2.82
CA GLY A 135 1.25 -13.63 -2.00
C GLY A 135 0.22 -12.65 -1.46
N TYR A 136 -1.07 -12.79 -1.80
CA TYR A 136 -2.13 -11.92 -1.23
C TYR A 136 -2.54 -12.32 0.19
N ASP A 137 -2.30 -13.55 0.57
CA ASP A 137 -2.49 -14.10 1.92
C ASP A 137 -3.84 -13.78 2.59
N TYR A 138 -4.93 -13.83 1.83
CA TYR A 138 -6.27 -13.60 2.39
C TYR A 138 -6.62 -14.54 3.54
N GLY A 139 -5.92 -15.68 3.66
CA GLY A 139 -6.10 -16.60 4.78
C GLY A 139 -5.82 -15.98 6.15
N SER A 140 -4.96 -14.97 6.22
CA SER A 140 -4.65 -14.24 7.47
C SER A 140 -5.70 -13.17 7.82
N TYR A 141 -6.55 -12.79 6.88
CA TYR A 141 -7.52 -11.69 7.03
C TYR A 141 -8.98 -12.13 7.00
N LEU A 142 -9.26 -13.29 6.40
CA LEU A 142 -10.60 -13.88 6.37
C LEU A 142 -10.78 -14.89 7.50
N PRO A 143 -11.98 -15.00 8.09
CA PRO A 143 -12.20 -15.90 9.20
C PRO A 143 -12.22 -17.36 8.75
N ASN A 144 -11.67 -18.25 9.59
CA ASN A 144 -11.80 -19.70 9.49
C ASN A 144 -11.38 -20.33 8.15
N VAL A 145 -10.39 -19.76 7.48
CA VAL A 145 -9.91 -20.33 6.22
C VAL A 145 -9.15 -21.64 6.47
N HIS A 146 -9.64 -22.73 5.89
CA HIS A 146 -9.08 -24.07 6.06
C HIS A 146 -8.52 -24.66 4.76
N GLU A 147 -9.13 -24.33 3.62
CA GLU A 147 -8.72 -24.88 2.33
C GLU A 147 -8.62 -23.75 1.28
N PHE A 148 -7.43 -23.55 0.74
CA PHE A 148 -7.20 -22.56 -0.30
C PHE A 148 -6.16 -23.02 -1.33
N ARG A 149 -6.15 -22.34 -2.47
CA ARG A 149 -5.16 -22.50 -3.53
C ARG A 149 -4.63 -21.15 -3.97
N GLU A 150 -3.34 -21.02 -4.00
CA GLU A 150 -2.68 -19.87 -4.63
C GLU A 150 -2.48 -20.11 -6.12
N ILE A 151 -2.83 -19.12 -6.93
CA ILE A 151 -2.63 -19.11 -8.36
C ILE A 151 -1.59 -18.06 -8.75
N GLN A 152 -0.89 -18.28 -9.85
CA GLN A 152 0.07 -17.30 -10.35
C GLN A 152 -0.56 -16.24 -11.27
N ARG A 153 -1.65 -16.62 -11.94
CA ARG A 153 -2.32 -15.78 -12.94
C ARG A 153 -3.82 -16.00 -12.88
N ARG A 154 -4.58 -14.93 -13.07
CA ARG A 154 -6.05 -14.91 -12.99
C ARG A 154 -6.75 -15.70 -14.10
N GLU A 155 -6.10 -15.89 -15.25
CA GLU A 155 -6.69 -16.61 -16.41
C GLU A 155 -7.07 -18.07 -16.09
N GLY A 156 -6.47 -18.67 -15.06
CA GLY A 156 -6.79 -20.03 -14.63
C GLY A 156 -8.04 -20.17 -13.76
N ILE A 157 -8.63 -19.07 -13.30
CA ILE A 157 -9.68 -19.09 -12.27
C ILE A 157 -11.02 -19.59 -12.80
N LEU A 158 -11.48 -19.12 -13.95
CA LEU A 158 -12.79 -19.52 -14.49
C LEU A 158 -12.90 -21.04 -14.65
N PRO A 159 -11.93 -21.75 -15.29
CA PRO A 159 -11.96 -23.20 -15.34
C PRO A 159 -11.92 -23.89 -13.97
N MET A 160 -11.29 -23.30 -12.95
CA MET A 160 -11.28 -23.88 -11.60
C MET A 160 -12.66 -23.80 -10.95
N LEU A 161 -13.36 -22.69 -11.13
CA LEU A 161 -14.73 -22.50 -10.63
C LEU A 161 -15.71 -23.41 -11.39
N GLU A 162 -15.67 -23.44 -12.72
CA GLU A 162 -16.56 -24.23 -13.57
C GLU A 162 -16.41 -25.74 -13.35
N HIS A 163 -15.17 -26.22 -13.14
CA HIS A 163 -14.91 -27.63 -12.85
C HIS A 163 -14.94 -27.98 -11.35
N ASN A 164 -15.44 -27.06 -10.52
CA ASN A 164 -15.65 -27.31 -9.09
C ASN A 164 -14.35 -27.66 -8.32
N ARG A 165 -13.20 -27.16 -8.79
CA ARG A 165 -11.89 -27.35 -8.14
C ARG A 165 -11.73 -26.45 -6.93
N VAL A 166 -12.37 -25.27 -6.96
CA VAL A 166 -12.55 -24.31 -5.87
C VAL A 166 -14.00 -23.83 -5.89
N ASP A 167 -14.49 -23.32 -4.77
CA ASP A 167 -15.85 -22.81 -4.67
C ASP A 167 -15.92 -21.32 -4.95
N PHE A 168 -14.90 -20.57 -4.50
CA PHE A 168 -14.82 -19.13 -4.71
C PHE A 168 -13.39 -18.66 -5.02
N TYR A 169 -13.31 -17.71 -5.93
CA TYR A 169 -12.14 -16.86 -6.10
C TYR A 169 -12.31 -15.60 -5.26
N VAL A 170 -11.30 -15.23 -4.50
CA VAL A 170 -11.31 -14.07 -3.62
C VAL A 170 -10.29 -13.05 -4.13
N ASP A 171 -10.75 -11.83 -4.37
CA ASP A 171 -9.91 -10.71 -4.78
C ASP A 171 -10.68 -9.38 -4.57
N SER A 172 -10.04 -8.26 -4.89
CA SER A 172 -10.69 -6.95 -4.92
C SER A 172 -11.84 -6.91 -5.93
N LEU A 173 -12.76 -5.96 -5.78
CA LEU A 173 -13.90 -5.82 -6.69
C LEU A 173 -13.46 -5.70 -8.14
N THR A 174 -12.50 -4.83 -8.44
CA THR A 174 -12.00 -4.58 -9.80
C THR A 174 -11.46 -5.86 -10.45
N GLU A 175 -10.68 -6.63 -9.72
CA GLU A 175 -10.08 -7.87 -10.22
C GLU A 175 -11.10 -8.97 -10.40
N VAL A 176 -12.09 -9.05 -9.50
CA VAL A 176 -13.21 -9.99 -9.62
C VAL A 176 -14.09 -9.64 -10.83
N GLU A 177 -14.34 -8.35 -11.08
CA GLU A 177 -15.06 -7.87 -12.28
C GLU A 177 -14.30 -8.20 -13.56
N TYR A 178 -13.00 -7.97 -13.56
CA TYR A 178 -12.15 -8.32 -14.71
C TYR A 178 -12.24 -9.82 -15.02
N VAL A 179 -12.08 -10.70 -14.01
CA VAL A 179 -12.18 -12.16 -14.21
C VAL A 179 -13.58 -12.55 -14.69
N GLN A 180 -14.64 -12.03 -14.08
CA GLN A 180 -16.02 -12.34 -14.47
C GLN A 180 -16.31 -11.94 -15.90
N ALA A 181 -15.80 -10.78 -16.36
CA ALA A 181 -16.00 -10.28 -17.72
C ALA A 181 -15.35 -11.19 -18.79
N GLN A 182 -14.33 -12.00 -18.44
CA GLN A 182 -13.71 -12.97 -19.34
C GLN A 182 -14.52 -14.27 -19.48
N ALA A 183 -15.54 -14.49 -18.65
CA ALA A 183 -16.33 -15.68 -18.70
C ALA A 183 -17.20 -15.73 -19.97
N PRO A 184 -17.33 -16.89 -20.63
CA PRO A 184 -18.25 -17.04 -21.78
C PRO A 184 -19.72 -16.76 -21.43
N LYS A 185 -20.07 -16.92 -20.15
CA LYS A 185 -21.39 -16.60 -19.57
C LYS A 185 -21.20 -15.89 -18.24
N PRO A 186 -20.96 -14.57 -18.22
CA PRO A 186 -20.71 -13.82 -16.98
C PRO A 186 -21.83 -13.93 -15.96
N ASP A 187 -23.10 -14.03 -16.40
CA ASP A 187 -24.28 -14.18 -15.55
C ASP A 187 -24.36 -15.52 -14.81
N SER A 188 -23.52 -16.49 -15.17
CA SER A 188 -23.40 -17.76 -14.44
C SER A 188 -22.61 -17.60 -13.14
N PHE A 189 -21.97 -16.46 -12.94
CA PHE A 189 -21.16 -16.13 -11.77
C PHE A 189 -21.81 -15.04 -10.96
N ARG A 190 -21.59 -15.09 -9.66
CA ARG A 190 -22.03 -14.09 -8.68
C ARG A 190 -20.85 -13.56 -7.90
N ARG A 191 -20.81 -12.26 -7.73
CA ARG A 191 -19.91 -11.57 -6.81
C ARG A 191 -20.60 -11.36 -5.48
N THR A 192 -19.92 -11.64 -4.38
CA THR A 192 -20.43 -11.42 -3.04
C THR A 192 -19.37 -10.71 -2.22
N HIS A 193 -19.71 -9.55 -1.66
CA HIS A 193 -18.82 -8.81 -0.75
C HIS A 193 -18.58 -9.62 0.53
N VAL A 194 -17.33 -9.79 0.94
CA VAL A 194 -16.95 -10.64 2.08
C VAL A 194 -16.07 -9.96 3.12
N ALA A 195 -15.36 -8.88 2.76
CA ALA A 195 -14.54 -8.15 3.73
C ALA A 195 -14.21 -6.73 3.23
N GLU A 196 -13.80 -5.87 4.16
CA GLU A 196 -13.16 -4.59 3.91
C GLU A 196 -11.81 -4.58 4.61
N LEU A 197 -10.73 -4.38 3.85
CA LEU A 197 -9.36 -4.41 4.35
C LEU A 197 -8.68 -3.07 4.09
N PRO A 198 -8.28 -2.32 5.13
CA PRO A 198 -7.56 -1.07 4.96
C PRO A 198 -6.21 -1.29 4.26
N LEU A 199 -5.91 -0.46 3.25
CA LEU A 199 -4.71 -0.51 2.44
C LEU A 199 -3.65 0.47 2.93
N TYR A 200 -2.45 -0.05 3.13
CA TYR A 200 -1.30 0.68 3.65
C TYR A 200 -0.15 0.73 2.66
N LEU A 201 0.74 1.70 2.85
CA LEU A 201 2.12 1.59 2.40
C LEU A 201 2.90 0.77 3.43
N ALA A 202 3.69 -0.18 2.96
CA ALA A 202 4.65 -0.85 3.81
C ALA A 202 6.06 -0.36 3.48
N PHE A 203 6.64 0.41 4.39
CA PHE A 203 7.93 1.07 4.22
C PHE A 203 9.11 0.16 4.55
N ALA A 204 10.25 0.41 3.90
CA ALA A 204 11.51 -0.22 4.26
C ALA A 204 11.88 0.10 5.72
N HIS A 205 12.41 -0.89 6.45
CA HIS A 205 12.78 -0.73 7.86
C HIS A 205 14.17 -0.09 7.98
N ASN A 206 14.28 1.18 7.59
CA ASN A 206 15.49 2.00 7.69
C ASN A 206 15.12 3.45 8.07
N GLU A 207 16.12 4.31 8.25
CA GLU A 207 15.89 5.70 8.68
C GLU A 207 15.09 6.52 7.65
N GLN A 208 15.28 6.29 6.35
CA GLN A 208 14.49 6.92 5.31
C GLN A 208 13.04 6.46 5.35
N GLY A 209 12.79 5.16 5.47
CA GLY A 209 11.44 4.62 5.59
C GLY A 209 10.71 5.12 6.84
N LYS A 210 11.40 5.26 7.99
CA LYS A 210 10.84 5.88 9.19
C LYS A 210 10.41 7.32 8.95
N ALA A 211 11.28 8.12 8.32
CA ALA A 211 11.00 9.52 8.05
C ALA A 211 9.87 9.71 7.03
N LEU A 212 9.83 8.89 5.96
CA LEU A 212 8.75 8.87 4.96
C LEU A 212 7.42 8.43 5.55
N SER A 213 7.41 7.40 6.41
CA SER A 213 6.20 6.94 7.12
C SER A 213 5.64 8.00 8.06
N ALA A 214 6.51 8.71 8.79
CA ALA A 214 6.08 9.81 9.65
C ALA A 214 5.51 11.00 8.85
N LEU A 215 6.12 11.35 7.72
CA LEU A 215 5.61 12.36 6.80
C LEU A 215 4.25 11.94 6.23
N PHE A 216 4.13 10.69 5.80
CA PHE A 216 2.88 10.13 5.29
C PHE A 216 1.75 10.28 6.32
N ASP A 217 1.97 9.87 7.57
CA ASP A 217 0.98 10.00 8.65
C ASP A 217 0.56 11.45 8.88
N GLN A 218 1.51 12.38 8.91
CA GLN A 218 1.23 13.81 9.06
C GLN A 218 0.38 14.36 7.91
N ARG A 219 0.72 14.01 6.67
CA ARG A 219 0.02 14.47 5.48
C ARG A 219 -1.37 13.86 5.37
N MET A 220 -1.50 12.55 5.60
CA MET A 220 -2.81 11.88 5.60
C MET A 220 -3.76 12.50 6.62
N GLN A 221 -3.28 12.77 7.83
CA GLN A 221 -4.10 13.45 8.85
C GLN A 221 -4.61 14.83 8.37
N GLN A 222 -3.79 15.60 7.67
CA GLN A 222 -4.18 16.90 7.11
C GLN A 222 -5.23 16.72 5.99
N LEU A 223 -4.95 15.85 5.03
CA LEU A 223 -5.76 15.61 3.85
C LEU A 223 -7.14 15.02 4.19
N VAL A 224 -7.19 14.10 5.17
CA VAL A 224 -8.47 13.54 5.65
C VAL A 224 -9.30 14.61 6.35
N ARG A 225 -8.70 15.43 7.21
CA ARG A 225 -9.42 16.51 7.91
C ARG A 225 -9.92 17.62 6.98
N SER A 226 -9.18 17.93 5.93
CA SER A 226 -9.57 18.94 4.94
C SER A 226 -10.55 18.42 3.89
N GLY A 227 -10.67 17.09 3.71
CA GLY A 227 -11.45 16.46 2.65
C GLY A 227 -10.84 16.59 1.25
N GLU A 228 -9.61 17.07 1.13
CA GLU A 228 -8.94 17.29 -0.17
C GLU A 228 -8.82 16.02 -1.02
N LEU A 229 -8.78 14.84 -0.41
CA LEU A 229 -8.72 13.58 -1.15
C LEU A 229 -10.05 13.19 -1.82
N GLU A 230 -11.20 13.72 -1.39
CA GLU A 230 -12.51 13.37 -1.97
C GLU A 230 -12.55 13.59 -3.48
N ALA A 231 -11.91 14.67 -3.96
CA ALA A 231 -11.85 14.97 -5.39
C ALA A 231 -11.10 13.90 -6.20
N VAL A 232 -10.07 13.28 -5.60
CA VAL A 232 -9.30 12.20 -6.22
C VAL A 232 -10.17 10.95 -6.34
N PHE A 233 -10.82 10.53 -5.26
CA PHE A 233 -11.73 9.38 -5.27
C PHE A 233 -12.91 9.57 -6.24
N LYS A 234 -13.49 10.76 -6.26
CA LYS A 234 -14.56 11.12 -7.22
C LYS A 234 -14.09 11.02 -8.68
N LYS A 235 -12.88 11.48 -9.00
CA LYS A 235 -12.27 11.36 -10.34
C LYS A 235 -12.26 9.90 -10.81
N TRP A 236 -11.89 8.98 -9.93
CA TRP A 236 -11.78 7.55 -10.21
C TRP A 236 -13.09 6.79 -9.97
N LYS A 237 -14.20 7.49 -9.60
CA LYS A 237 -15.52 6.90 -9.31
C LYS A 237 -15.48 5.84 -8.21
N GLN A 238 -14.57 6.00 -7.26
CA GLN A 238 -14.44 5.13 -6.10
C GLN A 238 -15.02 5.77 -4.83
N PRO A 239 -15.56 4.98 -3.89
CA PRO A 239 -16.04 5.50 -2.64
C PRO A 239 -14.90 6.12 -1.82
N TYR A 240 -15.15 7.27 -1.22
CA TYR A 240 -14.17 7.90 -0.32
C TYR A 240 -14.22 7.20 1.04
N PRO A 241 -13.11 6.60 1.54
CA PRO A 241 -13.15 5.72 2.70
C PRO A 241 -13.03 6.44 4.04
N PHE A 242 -12.97 7.78 4.06
CA PHE A 242 -12.76 8.56 5.26
C PHE A 242 -13.95 9.47 5.55
N THR A 243 -14.08 9.82 6.84
CA THR A 243 -14.94 10.90 7.34
C THR A 243 -14.08 11.92 8.08
N ALA A 244 -14.63 13.10 8.38
CA ALA A 244 -13.92 14.12 9.17
C ALA A 244 -13.47 13.60 10.54
N ASP A 245 -14.19 12.61 11.09
CA ASP A 245 -13.90 11.98 12.39
C ASP A 245 -13.04 10.72 12.29
N SER A 246 -12.60 10.34 11.07
CA SER A 246 -11.72 9.19 10.90
C SER A 246 -10.44 9.35 11.72
N GLN A 247 -10.03 8.26 12.35
CA GLN A 247 -8.83 8.21 13.18
C GLN A 247 -7.82 7.21 12.59
N PRO A 248 -6.52 7.44 12.80
CA PRO A 248 -5.50 6.46 12.44
C PRO A 248 -5.72 5.15 13.22
N ARG A 249 -5.44 4.01 12.59
CA ARG A 249 -5.63 2.67 13.15
C ARG A 249 -4.32 1.98 13.46
#